data_f239a274a5a1cd50b753e6a08e1e0341
#
_entry.id   f239a274a5a1cd50b753e6a08e1e0341
#
_cell.length_a   1.000
_cell.length_b   1.000
_cell.length_c   1.000
_cell.angle_alpha   90.00
_cell.angle_beta   90.00
_cell.angle_gamma   90.00
#
_symmetry.space_group_name_H-M   'P 1'
#
loop_
_entity.id
_entity.type
_entity.pdbx_description
1 polymer ?
#
loop_
_entity_poly.entity_id
_entity_poly.type
_entity_poly.pdbx_seq_one_letter_code
_entity_poly.pdbx_strand_id
1 'polypeptide(L)'
;MTINVLFLAAEAEPFIKVGGLGDVAGALPQAIYRSSKTASSKNSVDIRLVLPYHFAIKQKGLKPKLLGDFYVKSVDGPEPCQVYYYDQGDIPVYLLDGDPIDEKSPVYSSDPIYDGYKFVFFSLAALGLADFLNWRVDILQGNDWHTATAIYALKTLDITSPHLSQTKALHTLHNLPYMGFGVQKALTDYGLPAVKTSILPEWARHAPLPLALLTADRIVAVSPHYAKEILTPEFGCSLENFLKTRQSVISGILNGLDTEEWNPETDPLIERNFSVSSLTLRRENKVKLQRDFDLLENDEIPLLTLISRMDPQKGIDIALKGLEYIEDLPWQAIILGTGNPIIEKMAQDLEKVYPNRVRSVIEFNNKLAHQLYAGADIFMMPSRYEPCGLSQMITMRYGCVPIARATGGLVDTIQHVSHQVNGGTGYLFTRPYPSVFALTLKRAIKHFQDKKKWKGIQHNGMSIDFSWEKSAQKYIKVYKDLVK
;
A
#
# COMPACT_ATOMS: atom_id res chain seq x y z
N MET A 1 -26.50 -15.78 4.64
CA MET A 1 -25.52 -16.07 5.72
C MET A 1 -24.62 -14.85 5.84
N THR A 2 -24.40 -14.33 7.04
CA THR A 2 -23.44 -13.24 7.27
C THR A 2 -22.08 -13.87 7.48
N ILE A 3 -21.02 -13.34 6.84
CA ILE A 3 -19.64 -13.74 7.04
C ILE A 3 -19.01 -12.73 8.00
N ASN A 4 -18.52 -13.22 9.13
CA ASN A 4 -17.91 -12.41 10.17
C ASN A 4 -16.39 -12.35 9.97
N VAL A 5 -15.86 -11.16 9.74
CA VAL A 5 -14.43 -10.94 9.43
C VAL A 5 -13.78 -10.08 10.49
N LEU A 6 -12.77 -10.61 11.15
CA LEU A 6 -11.87 -9.88 12.03
C LEU A 6 -10.66 -9.41 11.21
N PHE A 7 -10.60 -8.12 10.93
CA PHE A 7 -9.59 -7.51 10.06
C PHE A 7 -8.54 -6.79 10.90
N LEU A 8 -7.31 -7.29 10.89
CA LEU A 8 -6.21 -6.78 11.69
C LEU A 8 -5.25 -5.94 10.84
N ALA A 9 -4.86 -4.77 11.33
CA ALA A 9 -3.84 -3.94 10.71
C ALA A 9 -3.00 -3.19 11.75
N ALA A 10 -1.79 -2.79 11.39
CA ALA A 10 -0.94 -1.97 12.26
C ALA A 10 -1.29 -0.48 12.17
N GLU A 11 -1.86 -0.06 11.06
CA GLU A 11 -2.25 1.32 10.77
C GLU A 11 -3.52 1.33 9.90
N ALA A 12 -4.33 2.37 10.01
CA ALA A 12 -5.50 2.63 9.15
C ALA A 12 -5.88 4.12 9.19
N GLU A 13 -6.11 4.73 8.03
CA GLU A 13 -6.69 6.07 7.90
C GLU A 13 -8.15 6.04 8.40
N PRO A 14 -8.66 7.04 9.15
CA PRO A 14 -8.00 8.28 9.55
C PRO A 14 -7.27 8.21 10.90
N PHE A 15 -7.17 7.02 11.54
CA PHE A 15 -6.59 6.86 12.87
C PHE A 15 -5.09 7.13 12.87
N ILE A 16 -4.36 6.44 11.99
CA ILE A 16 -2.92 6.60 11.81
C ILE A 16 -2.51 6.11 10.42
N LYS A 17 -1.61 6.83 9.77
CA LYS A 17 -1.05 6.48 8.47
C LYS A 17 0.44 6.77 8.45
N VAL A 18 1.23 5.77 8.14
CA VAL A 18 2.67 5.86 7.93
C VAL A 18 3.02 5.42 6.50
N GLY A 19 2.30 4.45 5.97
CA GLY A 19 2.52 3.91 4.63
C GLY A 19 1.22 3.57 3.90
N GLY A 20 1.34 2.89 2.76
CA GLY A 20 0.20 2.48 1.95
C GLY A 20 -0.74 1.47 2.63
N LEU A 21 -0.28 0.79 3.70
CA LEU A 21 -1.14 -0.06 4.50
C LEU A 21 -2.25 0.74 5.17
N GLY A 22 -1.95 1.97 5.63
CA GLY A 22 -2.93 2.88 6.22
C GLY A 22 -4.09 3.19 5.28
N ASP A 23 -3.80 3.46 4.00
CA ASP A 23 -4.83 3.67 2.96
C ASP A 23 -5.70 2.42 2.78
N VAL A 24 -5.06 1.25 2.68
CA VAL A 24 -5.78 -0.01 2.46
C VAL A 24 -6.66 -0.36 3.65
N ALA A 25 -6.13 -0.33 4.86
CA ALA A 25 -6.87 -0.71 6.06
C ALA A 25 -7.96 0.30 6.45
N GLY A 26 -7.82 1.56 6.04
CA GLY A 26 -8.85 2.59 6.20
C GLY A 26 -10.02 2.44 5.22
N ALA A 27 -9.75 2.02 3.99
CA ALA A 27 -10.75 2.04 2.92
C ALA A 27 -11.34 0.66 2.59
N LEU A 28 -10.52 -0.40 2.49
CA LEU A 28 -10.96 -1.73 2.06
C LEU A 28 -12.06 -2.33 2.94
N PRO A 29 -11.98 -2.31 4.29
CA PRO A 29 -13.04 -2.88 5.13
C PRO A 29 -14.39 -2.21 4.91
N GLN A 30 -14.40 -0.89 4.78
CA GLN A 30 -15.61 -0.11 4.50
C GLN A 30 -16.19 -0.46 3.12
N ALA A 31 -15.33 -0.53 2.09
CA ALA A 31 -15.75 -0.90 0.74
C ALA A 31 -16.32 -2.33 0.68
N ILE A 32 -15.73 -3.28 1.43
CA ILE A 32 -16.25 -4.65 1.54
C ILE A 32 -17.64 -4.64 2.18
N TYR A 33 -17.81 -3.92 3.29
CA TYR A 33 -19.08 -3.80 3.98
C TYR A 33 -20.17 -3.21 3.07
N ARG A 34 -19.89 -2.06 2.44
CA ARG A 34 -20.82 -1.38 1.51
C ARG A 34 -21.16 -2.28 0.32
N SER A 35 -20.16 -2.86 -0.34
CA SER A 35 -20.36 -3.74 -1.50
C SER A 35 -21.13 -5.02 -1.16
N SER A 36 -21.01 -5.53 0.08
CA SER A 36 -21.76 -6.71 0.52
C SER A 36 -23.26 -6.42 0.71
N LYS A 37 -23.62 -5.17 0.98
CA LYS A 37 -25.02 -4.75 1.18
C LYS A 37 -25.76 -4.38 -0.11
N THR A 38 -25.05 -3.84 -1.10
CA THR A 38 -25.65 -3.41 -2.38
C THR A 38 -25.92 -4.54 -3.35
N ALA A 39 -25.17 -5.64 -3.26
CA ALA A 39 -25.47 -6.83 -4.04
C ALA A 39 -26.75 -7.47 -3.48
N SER A 40 -27.70 -7.83 -4.33
CA SER A 40 -28.84 -8.72 -4.01
C SER A 40 -28.36 -10.11 -3.54
N SER A 41 -27.17 -10.17 -2.98
CA SER A 41 -26.49 -11.35 -2.51
C SER A 41 -27.07 -11.79 -1.17
N LYS A 42 -27.44 -13.07 -1.08
CA LYS A 42 -27.86 -13.73 0.15
C LYS A 42 -26.82 -13.70 1.29
N ASN A 43 -25.64 -13.09 1.10
CA ASN A 43 -24.53 -13.08 2.03
C ASN A 43 -24.03 -11.64 2.24
N SER A 44 -24.24 -11.12 3.44
CA SER A 44 -23.62 -9.88 3.95
C SER A 44 -22.26 -10.18 4.59
N VAL A 45 -21.45 -9.16 4.76
CA VAL A 45 -20.19 -9.25 5.53
C VAL A 45 -20.30 -8.32 6.74
N ASP A 46 -20.09 -8.88 7.94
CA ASP A 46 -19.85 -8.12 9.18
C ASP A 46 -18.32 -8.08 9.37
N ILE A 47 -17.72 -6.92 9.08
CA ILE A 47 -16.27 -6.74 9.16
C ILE A 47 -15.92 -5.78 10.30
N ARG A 48 -14.98 -6.17 11.15
CA ARG A 48 -14.52 -5.42 12.32
C ARG A 48 -13.04 -5.13 12.18
N LEU A 49 -12.68 -3.85 12.15
CA LEU A 49 -11.28 -3.41 12.09
C LEU A 49 -10.68 -3.39 13.49
N VAL A 50 -9.47 -3.93 13.64
CA VAL A 50 -8.72 -3.93 14.90
C VAL A 50 -7.35 -3.34 14.68
N LEU A 51 -6.97 -2.38 15.50
CA LEU A 51 -5.71 -1.66 15.48
C LEU A 51 -5.05 -1.66 16.85
N PRO A 52 -3.71 -1.61 16.95
CA PRO A 52 -3.04 -1.21 18.18
C PRO A 52 -3.42 0.24 18.53
N TYR A 53 -3.69 0.52 19.80
CA TYR A 53 -4.00 1.89 20.25
C TYR A 53 -2.72 2.70 20.41
N HIS A 54 -2.01 2.92 19.29
CA HIS A 54 -0.77 3.67 19.26
C HIS A 54 -0.89 5.04 19.93
N PHE A 55 0.18 5.50 20.56
CA PHE A 55 0.24 6.83 21.16
C PHE A 55 -0.16 7.95 20.18
N ALA A 56 0.27 7.86 18.92
CA ALA A 56 -0.11 8.82 17.90
C ALA A 56 -1.63 8.90 17.65
N ILE A 57 -2.38 7.80 17.86
CA ILE A 57 -3.85 7.80 17.82
C ILE A 57 -4.40 8.50 19.04
N LYS A 58 -3.83 8.23 20.23
CA LYS A 58 -4.24 8.88 21.50
C LYS A 58 -4.09 10.40 21.42
N GLN A 59 -3.08 10.90 20.70
CA GLN A 59 -2.82 12.35 20.50
C GLN A 59 -3.80 13.03 19.53
N LYS A 60 -4.55 12.30 18.70
CA LYS A 60 -5.51 12.89 17.74
C LYS A 60 -6.79 13.46 18.37
N GLY A 61 -6.96 13.30 19.69
CA GLY A 61 -8.16 13.79 20.38
C GLY A 61 -9.44 13.02 20.07
N LEU A 62 -9.33 11.84 19.48
CA LEU A 62 -10.43 10.91 19.32
C LEU A 62 -10.92 10.46 20.70
N LYS A 63 -12.22 10.20 20.83
CA LYS A 63 -12.82 9.77 22.10
C LYS A 63 -13.40 8.36 21.97
N PRO A 64 -12.56 7.33 21.81
CA PRO A 64 -13.06 5.96 21.78
C PRO A 64 -13.61 5.57 23.17
N LYS A 65 -14.65 4.75 23.16
CA LYS A 65 -15.30 4.27 24.39
C LYS A 65 -14.52 3.06 24.93
N LEU A 66 -14.05 3.11 26.17
CA LEU A 66 -13.54 1.94 26.87
C LEU A 66 -14.69 0.94 27.09
N LEU A 67 -14.52 -0.30 26.64
CA LEU A 67 -15.49 -1.39 26.81
C LEU A 67 -15.19 -2.26 28.02
N GLY A 68 -13.91 -2.41 28.37
CA GLY A 68 -13.41 -3.27 29.46
C GLY A 68 -12.01 -3.77 29.15
N ASP A 69 -11.60 -4.80 29.84
CA ASP A 69 -10.28 -5.42 29.69
C ASP A 69 -10.35 -6.95 29.72
N PHE A 70 -9.31 -7.59 29.25
CA PHE A 70 -9.04 -9.02 29.40
C PHE A 70 -7.52 -9.26 29.46
N TYR A 71 -7.09 -10.51 29.58
CA TYR A 71 -5.67 -10.83 29.75
C TYR A 71 -5.13 -11.64 28.57
N VAL A 72 -3.97 -11.24 28.08
CA VAL A 72 -3.15 -11.99 27.12
C VAL A 72 -2.16 -12.86 27.89
N LYS A 73 -2.06 -14.14 27.55
CA LYS A 73 -1.13 -15.06 28.22
C LYS A 73 0.29 -14.84 27.73
N SER A 74 1.24 -14.74 28.65
CA SER A 74 2.69 -14.82 28.39
C SER A 74 3.34 -15.80 29.39
N VAL A 75 4.60 -16.16 29.16
CA VAL A 75 5.34 -17.05 30.09
C VAL A 75 5.59 -16.41 31.45
N ASP A 76 5.68 -15.08 31.50
CA ASP A 76 5.89 -14.30 32.72
C ASP A 76 4.59 -14.00 33.46
N GLY A 77 3.47 -14.41 32.91
CA GLY A 77 2.14 -14.22 33.47
C GLY A 77 1.16 -13.52 32.54
N PRO A 78 -0.10 -13.36 32.96
CA PRO A 78 -1.11 -12.71 32.14
C PRO A 78 -0.90 -11.18 32.08
N GLU A 79 -0.89 -10.63 30.89
CA GLU A 79 -0.75 -9.21 30.62
C GLU A 79 -2.11 -8.56 30.31
N PRO A 80 -2.47 -7.43 30.93
CA PRO A 80 -3.77 -6.78 30.72
C PRO A 80 -3.84 -6.18 29.31
N CYS A 81 -5.01 -6.31 28.67
CA CYS A 81 -5.35 -5.68 27.42
C CYS A 81 -6.66 -4.91 27.57
N GLN A 82 -6.63 -3.62 27.40
CA GLN A 82 -7.83 -2.76 27.38
C GLN A 82 -8.42 -2.70 25.98
N VAL A 83 -9.74 -2.73 25.88
CA VAL A 83 -10.48 -2.70 24.62
C VAL A 83 -11.23 -1.38 24.52
N TYR A 84 -10.90 -0.61 23.50
CA TYR A 84 -11.60 0.61 23.16
C TYR A 84 -12.37 0.43 21.85
N TYR A 85 -13.55 1.02 21.79
CA TYR A 85 -14.44 1.02 20.62
C TYR A 85 -14.57 2.41 20.04
N TYR A 86 -14.49 2.50 18.72
CA TYR A 86 -14.77 3.70 17.96
C TYR A 86 -15.73 3.37 16.83
N ASP A 87 -16.82 4.17 16.70
CA ASP A 87 -17.76 4.06 15.60
C ASP A 87 -17.27 4.93 14.44
N GLN A 88 -16.84 4.28 13.36
CA GLN A 88 -16.41 4.96 12.12
C GLN A 88 -17.58 5.08 11.11
N GLY A 89 -18.82 4.80 11.54
CA GLY A 89 -20.02 4.86 10.73
C GLY A 89 -20.36 3.52 10.07
N ASP A 90 -19.63 3.09 9.05
CA ASP A 90 -19.94 1.85 8.34
C ASP A 90 -19.50 0.58 9.08
N ILE A 91 -18.36 0.64 9.75
CA ILE A 91 -17.75 -0.52 10.42
C ILE A 91 -17.31 -0.17 11.85
N PRO A 92 -17.42 -1.11 12.80
CA PRO A 92 -16.84 -0.97 14.13
C PRO A 92 -15.31 -1.07 14.08
N VAL A 93 -14.65 -0.19 14.84
CA VAL A 93 -13.21 -0.18 15.03
C VAL A 93 -12.87 -0.44 16.48
N TYR A 94 -12.01 -1.41 16.71
CA TYR A 94 -11.51 -1.74 18.05
C TYR A 94 -10.04 -1.34 18.15
N LEU A 95 -9.71 -0.62 19.21
CA LEU A 95 -8.34 -0.22 19.53
C LEU A 95 -7.91 -1.02 20.75
N LEU A 96 -6.83 -1.77 20.64
CA LEU A 96 -6.30 -2.60 21.72
C LEU A 96 -5.09 -1.91 22.36
N ASP A 97 -5.09 -1.81 23.67
CA ASP A 97 -4.05 -1.16 24.46
C ASP A 97 -3.49 -2.10 25.53
N GLY A 98 -2.21 -1.96 25.83
CA GLY A 98 -1.51 -2.73 26.86
C GLY A 98 -0.05 -2.31 26.93
N ASP A 99 0.66 -2.77 27.97
CA ASP A 99 2.04 -2.33 28.24
C ASP A 99 3.00 -2.42 27.04
N PRO A 100 2.95 -3.47 26.18
CA PRO A 100 3.81 -3.51 24.98
C PRO A 100 3.48 -2.46 23.92
N ILE A 101 2.32 -1.77 24.02
CA ILE A 101 1.92 -0.66 23.13
C ILE A 101 2.22 0.66 23.85
N ASP A 102 3.49 0.91 24.08
CA ASP A 102 4.01 2.02 24.89
C ASP A 102 3.58 3.40 24.39
N GLU A 103 3.33 4.31 25.35
CA GLU A 103 2.94 5.70 25.10
C GLU A 103 4.02 6.56 24.45
N LYS A 104 5.26 6.09 24.35
CA LYS A 104 6.38 6.85 23.77
C LYS A 104 6.88 6.32 22.43
N SER A 105 6.31 5.22 21.96
CA SER A 105 6.78 4.52 20.78
C SER A 105 6.14 5.02 19.49
N PRO A 106 6.90 5.15 18.41
CA PRO A 106 6.35 5.35 17.08
C PRO A 106 5.54 4.12 16.63
N VAL A 107 4.72 4.28 15.60
CA VAL A 107 3.96 3.17 14.98
C VAL A 107 4.91 2.04 14.58
N TYR A 108 6.00 2.39 13.92
CA TYR A 108 7.11 1.50 13.57
C TYR A 108 8.39 2.04 14.18
N SER A 109 9.02 1.23 15.03
CA SER A 109 10.28 1.55 15.69
C SER A 109 11.47 1.13 14.85
N SER A 110 12.62 1.73 15.09
CA SER A 110 13.91 1.22 14.61
C SER A 110 14.44 0.04 15.44
N ASP A 111 13.84 -0.23 16.61
CA ASP A 111 14.14 -1.38 17.47
C ASP A 111 13.21 -2.56 17.14
N PRO A 112 13.74 -3.61 16.47
CA PRO A 112 12.93 -4.77 16.09
C PRO A 112 12.47 -5.63 17.29
N ILE A 113 13.18 -5.56 18.43
CA ILE A 113 12.78 -6.28 19.65
C ILE A 113 11.54 -5.62 20.23
N TYR A 114 11.55 -4.31 20.34
CA TYR A 114 10.41 -3.54 20.82
C TYR A 114 9.17 -3.75 19.93
N ASP A 115 9.30 -3.59 18.62
CA ASP A 115 8.20 -3.85 17.69
C ASP A 115 7.74 -5.32 17.75
N GLY A 116 8.66 -6.25 18.04
CA GLY A 116 8.36 -7.65 18.25
C GLY A 116 7.35 -7.86 19.37
N TYR A 117 7.61 -7.34 20.57
CA TYR A 117 6.69 -7.44 21.71
C TYR A 117 5.35 -6.76 21.42
N LYS A 118 5.38 -5.55 20.86
CA LYS A 118 4.18 -4.79 20.52
C LYS A 118 3.25 -5.56 19.58
N PHE A 119 3.76 -6.06 18.48
CA PHE A 119 2.92 -6.69 17.46
C PHE A 119 2.58 -8.17 17.76
N VAL A 120 3.41 -8.87 18.54
CA VAL A 120 3.05 -10.20 19.06
C VAL A 120 1.93 -10.08 20.10
N PHE A 121 2.05 -9.18 21.08
CA PHE A 121 0.99 -8.88 22.04
C PHE A 121 -0.32 -8.50 21.31
N PHE A 122 -0.27 -7.52 20.41
CA PHE A 122 -1.43 -7.07 19.64
C PHE A 122 -2.10 -8.21 18.88
N SER A 123 -1.32 -9.08 18.25
CA SER A 123 -1.82 -10.23 17.48
C SER A 123 -2.58 -11.22 18.37
N LEU A 124 -2.06 -11.51 19.57
CA LEU A 124 -2.70 -12.42 20.51
C LEU A 124 -3.92 -11.78 21.18
N ALA A 125 -3.82 -10.50 21.52
CA ALA A 125 -4.95 -9.72 22.04
C ALA A 125 -6.11 -9.68 21.04
N ALA A 126 -5.82 -9.54 19.73
CA ALA A 126 -6.83 -9.56 18.69
C ALA A 126 -7.58 -10.91 18.61
N LEU A 127 -6.94 -12.04 18.91
CA LEU A 127 -7.63 -13.33 19.05
C LEU A 127 -8.53 -13.36 20.30
N GLY A 128 -8.04 -12.85 21.44
CA GLY A 128 -8.83 -12.76 22.67
C GLY A 128 -10.07 -11.87 22.54
N LEU A 129 -10.03 -10.89 21.63
CA LEU A 129 -11.17 -9.99 21.37
C LEU A 129 -12.44 -10.74 20.92
N ALA A 130 -12.32 -11.87 20.23
CA ALA A 130 -13.47 -12.67 19.81
C ALA A 130 -14.29 -13.19 21.01
N ASP A 131 -13.61 -13.68 22.04
CA ASP A 131 -14.23 -14.14 23.28
C ASP A 131 -14.76 -12.95 24.10
N PHE A 132 -13.99 -11.87 24.21
CA PHE A 132 -14.41 -10.66 24.93
C PHE A 132 -15.71 -10.08 24.36
N LEU A 133 -15.88 -10.11 23.02
CA LEU A 133 -17.08 -9.61 22.33
C LEU A 133 -18.19 -10.66 22.24
N ASN A 134 -17.98 -11.90 22.70
CA ASN A 134 -18.88 -13.02 22.47
C ASN A 134 -19.32 -13.12 21.00
N TRP A 135 -18.34 -13.02 20.07
CA TRP A 135 -18.58 -12.88 18.65
C TRP A 135 -17.82 -13.94 17.84
N ARG A 136 -18.55 -14.78 17.11
CA ARG A 136 -17.96 -15.80 16.25
C ARG A 136 -17.26 -15.15 15.05
N VAL A 137 -16.03 -15.55 14.83
CA VAL A 137 -15.20 -15.12 13.67
C VAL A 137 -15.19 -16.23 12.63
N ASP A 138 -15.64 -15.94 11.42
CA ASP A 138 -15.53 -16.88 10.30
C ASP A 138 -14.18 -16.74 9.58
N ILE A 139 -13.66 -15.50 9.48
CA ILE A 139 -12.37 -15.21 8.84
C ILE A 139 -11.55 -14.26 9.72
N LEU A 140 -10.32 -14.67 10.01
CA LEU A 140 -9.27 -13.79 10.52
C LEU A 140 -8.42 -13.31 9.35
N GLN A 141 -8.44 -12.02 9.05
CA GLN A 141 -7.59 -11.41 8.03
C GLN A 141 -6.48 -10.60 8.68
N GLY A 142 -5.24 -11.04 8.51
CA GLY A 142 -4.03 -10.32 8.89
C GLY A 142 -3.40 -9.58 7.71
N ASN A 143 -2.71 -8.48 7.99
CA ASN A 143 -2.03 -7.63 7.01
C ASN A 143 -0.56 -7.44 7.39
N ASP A 144 0.36 -7.88 6.53
CA ASP A 144 1.81 -7.87 6.71
C ASP A 144 2.31 -8.51 8.01
N TRP A 145 3.60 -8.39 8.30
CA TRP A 145 4.25 -9.05 9.42
C TRP A 145 3.70 -8.66 10.79
N HIS A 146 3.17 -7.45 10.92
CA HIS A 146 2.66 -6.88 12.18
C HIS A 146 1.47 -7.65 12.76
N THR A 147 0.72 -8.35 11.90
CA THR A 147 -0.45 -9.15 12.29
C THR A 147 -0.26 -10.64 12.01
N ALA A 148 0.90 -10.99 11.49
CA ALA A 148 1.23 -12.34 11.06
C ALA A 148 1.19 -13.36 12.23
N THR A 149 1.57 -12.93 13.43
CA THR A 149 1.51 -13.77 14.62
C THR A 149 0.09 -14.23 14.93
N ALA A 150 -0.94 -13.42 14.67
CA ALA A 150 -2.34 -13.83 14.87
C ALA A 150 -2.73 -15.02 13.96
N ILE A 151 -2.28 -14.98 12.70
CA ILE A 151 -2.50 -16.07 11.73
C ILE A 151 -1.80 -17.34 12.18
N TYR A 152 -0.53 -17.22 12.60
CA TYR A 152 0.27 -18.34 13.08
C TYR A 152 -0.32 -18.93 14.36
N ALA A 153 -0.65 -18.10 15.34
CA ALA A 153 -1.23 -18.49 16.61
C ALA A 153 -2.58 -19.22 16.45
N LEU A 154 -3.46 -18.69 15.57
CA LEU A 154 -4.75 -19.32 15.28
C LEU A 154 -4.61 -20.77 14.79
N LYS A 155 -3.51 -21.10 14.13
CA LYS A 155 -3.30 -22.42 13.52
C LYS A 155 -2.39 -23.35 14.32
N THR A 156 -1.69 -22.86 15.34
CA THR A 156 -0.66 -23.63 16.05
C THR A 156 -0.87 -23.72 17.54
N LEU A 157 -1.58 -22.77 18.15
CA LEU A 157 -1.96 -22.84 19.55
C LEU A 157 -3.22 -23.70 19.71
N ASP A 158 -3.33 -24.34 20.86
CA ASP A 158 -4.56 -25.03 21.27
C ASP A 158 -5.60 -24.00 21.73
N ILE A 159 -6.30 -23.42 20.73
CA ILE A 159 -7.30 -22.39 20.97
C ILE A 159 -8.62 -23.07 21.35
N THR A 160 -8.98 -22.96 22.62
CA THR A 160 -10.21 -23.52 23.18
C THR A 160 -11.45 -22.64 22.95
N SER A 161 -11.27 -21.46 22.37
CA SER A 161 -12.36 -20.51 22.09
C SER A 161 -13.40 -21.10 21.14
N PRO A 162 -14.68 -21.17 21.51
CA PRO A 162 -15.76 -21.58 20.61
C PRO A 162 -15.97 -20.58 19.46
N HIS A 163 -15.55 -19.31 19.65
CA HIS A 163 -15.70 -18.25 18.67
C HIS A 163 -14.67 -18.32 17.54
N LEU A 164 -13.55 -19.03 17.76
CA LEU A 164 -12.45 -19.18 16.81
C LEU A 164 -12.29 -20.59 16.22
N SER A 165 -13.03 -21.58 16.74
CA SER A 165 -12.84 -23.01 16.42
C SER A 165 -12.97 -23.37 14.94
N GLN A 166 -13.70 -22.59 14.14
CA GLN A 166 -13.91 -22.80 12.70
C GLN A 166 -13.32 -21.68 11.84
N THR A 167 -12.56 -20.77 12.45
CA THR A 167 -12.02 -19.58 11.78
C THR A 167 -11.00 -19.94 10.70
N LYS A 168 -11.19 -19.38 9.53
CA LYS A 168 -10.24 -19.46 8.41
C LYS A 168 -9.26 -18.30 8.46
N ALA A 169 -8.00 -18.59 8.16
CA ALA A 169 -6.93 -17.61 8.17
C ALA A 169 -6.65 -17.08 6.76
N LEU A 170 -6.86 -15.80 6.54
CA LEU A 170 -6.45 -15.09 5.34
C LEU A 170 -5.31 -14.12 5.69
N HIS A 171 -4.22 -14.18 4.94
CA HIS A 171 -3.11 -13.23 5.09
C HIS A 171 -2.96 -12.37 3.86
N THR A 172 -3.01 -11.03 4.03
CA THR A 172 -2.75 -10.06 2.96
C THR A 172 -1.29 -9.62 3.02
N LEU A 173 -0.58 -9.84 1.91
CA LEU A 173 0.83 -9.54 1.75
C LEU A 173 1.00 -8.24 0.97
N HIS A 174 1.40 -7.17 1.68
CA HIS A 174 1.66 -5.87 1.09
C HIS A 174 3.12 -5.72 0.64
N ASN A 175 4.08 -6.21 1.46
CA ASN A 175 5.49 -6.03 1.17
C ASN A 175 6.35 -7.17 1.75
N LEU A 176 6.71 -8.17 0.95
CA LEU A 176 7.42 -9.37 1.36
C LEU A 176 8.78 -9.13 2.07
N PRO A 177 9.62 -8.16 1.67
CA PRO A 177 10.89 -7.90 2.35
C PRO A 177 10.79 -7.58 3.85
N TYR A 178 9.64 -7.07 4.31
CA TYR A 178 9.40 -6.77 5.72
C TYR A 178 8.82 -8.02 6.41
N MET A 179 9.68 -8.82 7.04
CA MET A 179 9.33 -10.14 7.57
C MET A 179 9.15 -10.18 9.08
N GLY A 180 9.48 -9.11 9.80
CA GLY A 180 9.46 -9.08 11.27
C GLY A 180 10.67 -9.78 11.88
N PHE A 181 11.88 -9.51 11.40
CA PHE A 181 13.09 -10.02 12.02
C PHE A 181 13.32 -9.44 13.43
N GLY A 182 13.98 -10.21 14.30
CA GLY A 182 14.29 -9.79 15.68
C GLY A 182 13.19 -10.12 16.70
N VAL A 183 12.04 -10.65 16.28
CA VAL A 183 10.90 -10.92 17.17
C VAL A 183 10.93 -12.30 17.84
N GLN A 184 11.99 -13.09 17.63
CA GLN A 184 12.07 -14.47 18.13
C GLN A 184 11.84 -14.57 19.64
N LYS A 185 12.41 -13.65 20.42
CA LYS A 185 12.22 -13.64 21.87
C LYS A 185 10.76 -13.40 22.24
N ALA A 186 10.10 -12.42 21.64
CA ALA A 186 8.69 -12.15 21.88
C ALA A 186 7.82 -13.37 21.53
N LEU A 187 8.05 -14.02 20.39
CA LEU A 187 7.32 -15.25 20.04
C LEU A 187 7.46 -16.32 21.12
N THR A 188 8.67 -16.53 21.66
CA THR A 188 8.93 -17.51 22.71
C THR A 188 8.27 -17.13 24.03
N ASP A 189 8.37 -15.87 24.46
CA ASP A 189 7.82 -15.36 25.70
C ASP A 189 6.29 -15.38 25.69
N TYR A 190 5.66 -15.33 24.52
CA TYR A 190 4.21 -15.53 24.38
C TYR A 190 3.81 -16.97 24.00
N GLY A 191 4.72 -17.94 24.13
CA GLY A 191 4.45 -19.36 23.93
C GLY A 191 4.35 -19.79 22.47
N LEU A 192 4.91 -19.01 21.54
CA LEU A 192 4.92 -19.29 20.12
C LEU A 192 6.34 -19.59 19.62
N PRO A 193 6.89 -20.79 19.90
CA PRO A 193 8.24 -21.15 19.48
C PRO A 193 8.34 -21.31 17.96
N ALA A 194 9.56 -21.28 17.45
CA ALA A 194 9.83 -21.52 16.06
C ALA A 194 9.34 -22.89 15.59
N VAL A 195 8.81 -22.93 14.38
CA VAL A 195 8.33 -24.17 13.77
C VAL A 195 9.51 -25.05 13.31
N LYS A 196 9.44 -26.34 13.61
CA LYS A 196 10.41 -27.34 13.12
C LYS A 196 9.91 -27.89 11.77
N THR A 197 10.37 -27.31 10.68
CA THR A 197 10.04 -27.78 9.31
C THR A 197 11.22 -27.58 8.37
N SER A 198 11.38 -28.49 7.40
CA SER A 198 12.36 -28.34 6.32
C SER A 198 11.85 -27.50 5.14
N ILE A 199 10.56 -27.19 5.11
CA ILE A 199 9.93 -26.40 4.04
C ILE A 199 10.39 -24.92 4.09
N LEU A 200 10.52 -24.36 5.31
CA LEU A 200 11.05 -23.01 5.50
C LEU A 200 12.57 -23.04 5.69
N PRO A 201 13.30 -22.09 5.10
CA PRO A 201 14.70 -21.84 5.46
C PRO A 201 14.84 -21.62 6.98
N GLU A 202 15.97 -21.99 7.53
CA GLU A 202 16.20 -21.93 8.99
C GLU A 202 15.96 -20.53 9.57
N TRP A 203 16.48 -19.51 8.90
CA TRP A 203 16.31 -18.11 9.29
C TRP A 203 14.83 -17.65 9.32
N ALA A 204 13.97 -18.24 8.46
CA ALA A 204 12.56 -17.86 8.34
C ALA A 204 11.66 -18.48 9.42
N ARG A 205 12.16 -19.50 10.14
CA ARG A 205 11.38 -20.22 11.18
C ARG A 205 11.12 -19.39 12.43
N HIS A 206 11.72 -18.22 12.53
CA HIS A 206 11.60 -17.29 13.65
C HIS A 206 11.00 -15.92 13.25
N ALA A 207 10.58 -15.78 12.02
CA ALA A 207 10.03 -14.52 11.52
C ALA A 207 8.50 -14.64 11.33
N PRO A 208 7.69 -13.71 11.86
CA PRO A 208 6.24 -13.79 11.84
C PRO A 208 5.64 -13.96 10.45
N LEU A 209 6.09 -13.16 9.45
CA LEU A 209 5.51 -13.22 8.12
C LEU A 209 5.67 -14.60 7.47
N PRO A 210 6.86 -15.22 7.40
CA PRO A 210 7.01 -16.60 6.90
C PRO A 210 6.15 -17.63 7.65
N LEU A 211 5.99 -17.47 8.98
CA LEU A 211 5.14 -18.36 9.78
C LEU A 211 3.65 -18.21 9.41
N ALA A 212 3.17 -16.99 9.21
CA ALA A 212 1.83 -16.75 8.74
C ALA A 212 1.61 -17.30 7.31
N LEU A 213 2.57 -17.07 6.40
CA LEU A 213 2.51 -17.61 5.05
C LEU A 213 2.53 -19.14 5.02
N LEU A 214 3.17 -19.78 6.00
CA LEU A 214 3.16 -21.25 6.15
C LEU A 214 1.77 -21.77 6.55
N THR A 215 1.05 -21.05 7.41
CA THR A 215 -0.16 -21.56 8.10
C THR A 215 -1.47 -21.00 7.57
N ALA A 216 -1.46 -19.89 6.84
CA ALA A 216 -2.67 -19.28 6.28
C ALA A 216 -3.44 -20.23 5.34
N ASP A 217 -4.76 -20.25 5.42
CA ASP A 217 -5.63 -20.98 4.47
C ASP A 217 -5.65 -20.30 3.09
N ARG A 218 -5.46 -18.97 3.06
CA ARG A 218 -5.35 -18.19 1.83
C ARG A 218 -4.36 -17.05 2.00
N ILE A 219 -3.59 -16.77 0.94
CA ILE A 219 -2.65 -15.64 0.86
C ILE A 219 -3.10 -14.76 -0.30
N VAL A 220 -3.27 -13.46 -0.02
CA VAL A 220 -3.60 -12.46 -1.03
C VAL A 220 -2.46 -11.46 -1.13
N ALA A 221 -1.69 -11.49 -2.20
CA ALA A 221 -0.76 -10.43 -2.54
C ALA A 221 -1.52 -9.22 -3.14
N VAL A 222 -1.00 -8.01 -2.96
CA VAL A 222 -1.70 -6.77 -3.34
C VAL A 222 -1.70 -6.47 -4.84
N SER A 223 -1.25 -7.40 -5.67
CA SER A 223 -1.49 -7.37 -7.11
C SER A 223 -1.31 -8.76 -7.75
N PRO A 224 -1.99 -9.06 -8.87
CA PRO A 224 -1.84 -10.33 -9.58
C PRO A 224 -0.43 -10.60 -10.10
N HIS A 225 0.26 -9.56 -10.58
CA HIS A 225 1.63 -9.70 -11.05
C HIS A 225 2.61 -9.91 -9.90
N TYR A 226 2.47 -9.16 -8.82
CA TYR A 226 3.27 -9.36 -7.61
C TYR A 226 3.13 -10.76 -7.03
N ALA A 227 1.91 -11.32 -7.04
CA ALA A 227 1.69 -12.72 -6.62
C ALA A 227 2.51 -13.73 -7.45
N LYS A 228 2.89 -13.39 -8.69
CA LYS A 228 3.76 -14.20 -9.53
C LYS A 228 5.24 -13.88 -9.29
N GLU A 229 5.59 -12.61 -9.13
CA GLU A 229 6.96 -12.15 -8.89
C GLU A 229 7.56 -12.76 -7.62
N ILE A 230 6.81 -12.82 -6.51
CA ILE A 230 7.28 -13.42 -5.25
C ILE A 230 7.65 -14.92 -5.34
N LEU A 231 7.24 -15.57 -6.42
CA LEU A 231 7.61 -16.97 -6.71
C LEU A 231 8.95 -17.08 -7.48
N THR A 232 9.62 -15.96 -7.77
CA THR A 232 10.87 -15.90 -8.51
C THR A 232 12.06 -15.55 -7.59
N PRO A 233 13.30 -15.95 -7.95
CA PRO A 233 14.47 -15.60 -7.13
C PRO A 233 14.72 -14.10 -6.99
N GLU A 234 14.32 -13.29 -7.99
CA GLU A 234 14.52 -11.83 -7.97
C GLU A 234 13.66 -11.15 -6.88
N PHE A 235 12.44 -11.65 -6.65
CA PHE A 235 11.46 -10.98 -5.76
C PHE A 235 10.99 -11.84 -4.59
N GLY A 236 11.38 -13.10 -4.53
CA GLY A 236 10.94 -14.03 -3.48
C GLY A 236 11.67 -13.89 -2.15
N CYS A 237 12.68 -13.02 -2.06
CA CYS A 237 13.45 -12.76 -0.82
C CYS A 237 14.00 -14.06 -0.18
N SER A 238 14.50 -15.00 -0.98
CA SER A 238 14.96 -16.34 -0.58
C SER A 238 13.84 -17.24 0.00
N LEU A 239 12.57 -16.87 -0.19
CA LEU A 239 11.40 -17.69 0.14
C LEU A 239 10.72 -18.28 -1.12
N GLU A 240 11.21 -18.02 -2.31
CA GLU A 240 10.55 -18.40 -3.58
C GLU A 240 10.30 -19.90 -3.68
N ASN A 241 11.20 -20.75 -3.19
CA ASN A 241 11.01 -22.20 -3.20
C ASN A 241 9.91 -22.63 -2.24
N PHE A 242 9.85 -22.05 -1.04
CA PHE A 242 8.76 -22.25 -0.10
C PHE A 242 7.43 -21.74 -0.68
N LEU A 243 7.40 -20.50 -1.21
CA LEU A 243 6.20 -19.89 -1.76
C LEU A 243 5.62 -20.68 -2.94
N LYS A 244 6.46 -21.32 -3.77
CA LYS A 244 6.02 -22.24 -4.82
C LYS A 244 5.24 -23.43 -4.26
N THR A 245 5.59 -23.95 -3.07
CA THR A 245 4.82 -25.05 -2.43
C THR A 245 3.45 -24.58 -1.98
N ARG A 246 3.28 -23.28 -1.78
CA ARG A 246 2.03 -22.63 -1.36
C ARG A 246 1.25 -21.98 -2.51
N GLN A 247 1.71 -22.13 -3.77
CA GLN A 247 1.15 -21.44 -4.92
C GLN A 247 -0.37 -21.61 -5.08
N SER A 248 -0.91 -22.77 -4.74
CA SER A 248 -2.36 -23.08 -4.85
C SER A 248 -3.25 -22.20 -3.94
N VAL A 249 -2.70 -21.64 -2.87
CA VAL A 249 -3.40 -20.75 -1.93
C VAL A 249 -3.03 -19.29 -2.08
N ILE A 250 -2.11 -18.96 -3.01
CA ILE A 250 -1.69 -17.59 -3.31
C ILE A 250 -2.54 -17.04 -4.46
N SER A 251 -3.04 -15.83 -4.28
CA SER A 251 -3.72 -15.06 -5.33
C SER A 251 -3.33 -13.58 -5.22
N GLY A 252 -3.62 -12.78 -6.25
CA GLY A 252 -3.37 -11.34 -6.22
C GLY A 252 -4.65 -10.55 -6.42
N ILE A 253 -4.86 -9.53 -5.59
CA ILE A 253 -5.94 -8.56 -5.70
C ILE A 253 -5.35 -7.16 -5.63
N LEU A 254 -5.58 -6.34 -6.68
CA LEU A 254 -5.14 -4.95 -6.69
C LEU A 254 -5.84 -4.17 -5.58
N ASN A 255 -5.10 -3.29 -4.91
CA ASN A 255 -5.67 -2.27 -4.06
C ASN A 255 -6.54 -1.32 -4.89
N GLY A 256 -7.50 -0.68 -4.23
CA GLY A 256 -8.29 0.40 -4.81
C GLY A 256 -7.67 1.77 -4.55
N LEU A 257 -8.36 2.77 -5.03
CA LEU A 257 -8.09 4.19 -4.78
C LEU A 257 -9.32 4.81 -4.14
N ASP A 258 -9.12 5.70 -3.17
CA ASP A 258 -10.19 6.59 -2.71
C ASP A 258 -10.50 7.59 -3.84
N THR A 259 -11.64 7.38 -4.47
CA THR A 259 -12.06 8.18 -5.63
C THR A 259 -12.81 9.45 -5.25
N GLU A 260 -13.07 9.68 -3.97
CA GLU A 260 -13.60 10.93 -3.43
C GLU A 260 -12.44 11.88 -3.11
N GLU A 261 -11.43 11.39 -2.38
CA GLU A 261 -10.22 12.17 -2.09
C GLU A 261 -9.46 12.52 -3.38
N TRP A 262 -9.19 11.51 -4.21
CA TRP A 262 -8.43 11.68 -5.46
C TRP A 262 -9.38 11.93 -6.64
N ASN A 263 -10.04 13.10 -6.66
CA ASN A 263 -11.00 13.47 -7.70
C ASN A 263 -10.69 14.85 -8.30
N PRO A 264 -10.13 14.92 -9.52
CA PRO A 264 -9.78 16.21 -10.13
C PRO A 264 -10.99 17.13 -10.41
N GLU A 265 -12.23 16.60 -10.37
CA GLU A 265 -13.44 17.41 -10.54
C GLU A 265 -13.79 18.23 -9.28
N THR A 266 -13.41 17.74 -8.09
CA THR A 266 -13.80 18.31 -6.80
C THR A 266 -12.64 18.61 -5.87
N ASP A 267 -11.41 18.30 -6.25
CA ASP A 267 -10.21 18.48 -5.45
C ASP A 267 -9.99 19.98 -5.10
N PRO A 268 -10.05 20.34 -3.82
CA PRO A 268 -9.88 21.75 -3.40
C PRO A 268 -8.43 22.21 -3.36
N LEU A 269 -7.45 21.30 -3.57
CA LEU A 269 -6.02 21.58 -3.45
C LEU A 269 -5.38 21.97 -4.78
N ILE A 270 -6.08 21.81 -5.90
CA ILE A 270 -5.59 22.16 -7.24
C ILE A 270 -6.11 23.53 -7.70
N GLU A 271 -5.40 24.15 -8.63
CA GLU A 271 -5.73 25.51 -9.14
C GLU A 271 -7.04 25.49 -9.93
N ARG A 272 -7.21 24.51 -10.80
CA ARG A 272 -8.37 24.39 -11.68
C ARG A 272 -8.88 22.96 -11.68
N ASN A 273 -10.14 22.78 -11.27
CA ASN A 273 -10.80 21.50 -11.38
C ASN A 273 -11.09 21.14 -12.84
N PHE A 274 -11.02 19.87 -13.16
CA PHE A 274 -11.23 19.35 -14.51
C PHE A 274 -11.71 17.91 -14.49
N SER A 275 -12.22 17.46 -15.63
CA SER A 275 -12.66 16.08 -15.86
C SER A 275 -12.08 15.55 -17.16
N VAL A 276 -12.36 14.29 -17.47
CA VAL A 276 -12.01 13.69 -18.77
C VAL A 276 -12.63 14.46 -19.95
N SER A 277 -13.81 15.06 -19.77
CA SER A 277 -14.49 15.87 -20.80
C SER A 277 -13.95 17.30 -20.91
N SER A 278 -13.33 17.82 -19.85
CA SER A 278 -12.76 19.18 -19.78
C SER A 278 -11.23 19.19 -19.60
N LEU A 279 -10.56 18.18 -20.14
CA LEU A 279 -9.10 17.95 -19.95
C LEU A 279 -8.22 19.15 -20.36
N THR A 280 -8.69 20.03 -21.23
CA THR A 280 -7.98 21.27 -21.60
C THR A 280 -7.78 22.24 -20.44
N LEU A 281 -8.65 22.22 -19.43
CA LEU A 281 -8.52 23.07 -18.23
C LEU A 281 -7.31 22.68 -17.38
N ARG A 282 -6.79 21.47 -17.54
CA ARG A 282 -5.59 20.98 -16.87
C ARG A 282 -4.35 21.87 -17.12
N ARG A 283 -4.35 22.58 -18.23
CA ARG A 283 -3.30 23.55 -18.59
C ARG A 283 -3.09 24.61 -17.50
N GLU A 284 -4.15 25.08 -16.85
CA GLU A 284 -4.06 26.11 -15.81
C GLU A 284 -3.24 25.61 -14.60
N ASN A 285 -3.39 24.33 -14.23
CA ASN A 285 -2.59 23.70 -13.18
C ASN A 285 -1.10 23.63 -13.55
N LYS A 286 -0.78 23.30 -14.82
CA LYS A 286 0.61 23.25 -15.30
C LYS A 286 1.26 24.64 -15.26
N VAL A 287 0.59 25.65 -15.81
CA VAL A 287 1.09 27.02 -15.85
C VAL A 287 1.33 27.57 -14.43
N LYS A 288 0.41 27.24 -13.50
CA LYS A 288 0.59 27.62 -12.10
C LYS A 288 1.85 26.99 -11.49
N LEU A 289 2.09 25.68 -11.70
CA LEU A 289 3.31 25.03 -11.23
C LEU A 289 4.57 25.64 -11.84
N GLN A 290 4.57 25.92 -13.15
CA GLN A 290 5.72 26.53 -13.81
C GLN A 290 6.03 27.89 -13.19
N ARG A 291 5.01 28.70 -12.89
CA ARG A 291 5.15 30.02 -12.26
C ARG A 291 5.60 29.91 -10.80
N ASP A 292 4.95 29.05 -10.00
CA ASP A 292 5.26 28.92 -8.57
C ASP A 292 6.69 28.41 -8.33
N PHE A 293 7.25 27.71 -9.30
CA PHE A 293 8.60 27.14 -9.25
C PHE A 293 9.62 27.89 -10.13
N ASP A 294 9.32 29.10 -10.60
CA ASP A 294 10.21 29.88 -11.47
C ASP A 294 10.75 29.10 -12.68
N LEU A 295 9.88 28.29 -13.29
CA LEU A 295 10.14 27.59 -14.54
C LEU A 295 9.54 28.36 -15.71
N LEU A 296 10.10 28.18 -16.93
CA LEU A 296 9.56 28.79 -18.14
C LEU A 296 8.12 28.34 -18.37
N GLU A 297 7.16 29.27 -18.36
CA GLU A 297 5.75 29.02 -18.68
C GLU A 297 5.63 28.66 -20.18
N ASN A 298 5.55 27.37 -20.50
CA ASN A 298 5.44 26.89 -21.86
C ASN A 298 4.72 25.53 -21.92
N ASP A 299 3.59 25.46 -22.64
CA ASP A 299 2.80 24.25 -22.81
C ASP A 299 3.48 23.18 -23.66
N GLU A 300 4.38 23.59 -24.56
CA GLU A 300 5.06 22.66 -25.47
C GLU A 300 6.24 21.93 -24.80
N ILE A 301 6.65 22.39 -23.61
CA ILE A 301 7.67 21.71 -22.82
C ILE A 301 6.97 20.77 -21.83
N PRO A 302 7.17 19.45 -21.90
CA PRO A 302 6.57 18.53 -20.94
C PRO A 302 7.12 18.78 -19.53
N LEU A 303 6.21 18.88 -18.55
CA LEU A 303 6.53 18.95 -17.14
C LEU A 303 6.53 17.54 -16.56
N LEU A 304 7.69 17.09 -16.12
CA LEU A 304 7.91 15.80 -15.49
C LEU A 304 7.75 15.92 -13.97
N THR A 305 7.27 14.88 -13.31
CA THR A 305 7.28 14.84 -11.84
C THR A 305 7.62 13.46 -11.31
N LEU A 306 8.15 13.44 -10.10
CA LEU A 306 8.35 12.26 -9.27
C LEU A 306 7.91 12.62 -7.86
N ILE A 307 6.99 11.84 -7.28
CA ILE A 307 6.45 12.03 -5.93
C ILE A 307 6.61 10.71 -5.20
N SER A 308 7.47 10.65 -4.20
CA SER A 308 7.69 9.39 -3.50
C SER A 308 8.57 9.59 -2.25
N ARG A 309 8.54 8.63 -1.32
CA ARG A 309 9.61 8.49 -0.35
C ARG A 309 10.94 8.31 -1.09
N MET A 310 11.96 9.03 -0.69
CA MET A 310 13.30 8.90 -1.27
C MET A 310 14.00 7.67 -0.71
N ASP A 311 13.62 6.51 -1.25
CA ASP A 311 14.07 5.18 -0.85
C ASP A 311 14.65 4.44 -2.05
N PRO A 312 15.70 3.60 -1.90
CA PRO A 312 16.27 2.81 -2.98
C PRO A 312 15.26 1.96 -3.75
N GLN A 313 14.20 1.46 -3.09
CA GLN A 313 13.10 0.74 -3.72
C GLN A 313 12.47 1.53 -4.87
N LYS A 314 12.29 2.83 -4.69
CA LYS A 314 11.60 3.71 -5.64
C LYS A 314 12.45 4.07 -6.88
N GLY A 315 13.75 3.73 -6.88
CA GLY A 315 14.62 3.89 -8.05
C GLY A 315 14.81 5.33 -8.50
N ILE A 316 14.71 6.30 -7.60
CA ILE A 316 14.82 7.73 -7.90
C ILE A 316 16.14 8.04 -8.61
N ASP A 317 17.22 7.40 -8.19
CA ASP A 317 18.54 7.47 -8.83
C ASP A 317 18.51 7.08 -10.32
N ILE A 318 17.63 6.15 -10.71
CA ILE A 318 17.42 5.76 -12.11
C ILE A 318 16.78 6.90 -12.91
N ALA A 319 15.77 7.58 -12.32
CA ALA A 319 15.14 8.71 -12.98
C ALA A 319 16.10 9.89 -13.10
N LEU A 320 16.78 10.28 -12.02
CA LEU A 320 17.70 11.42 -12.00
C LEU A 320 18.81 11.25 -13.04
N LYS A 321 19.50 10.11 -13.03
CA LYS A 321 20.50 9.79 -14.06
C LYS A 321 19.91 9.64 -15.46
N GLY A 322 18.67 9.18 -15.57
CA GLY A 322 17.97 9.06 -16.85
C GLY A 322 17.68 10.41 -17.50
N LEU A 323 17.44 11.46 -16.71
CA LEU A 323 17.26 12.83 -17.21
C LEU A 323 18.53 13.40 -17.88
N GLU A 324 19.70 13.05 -17.36
CA GLU A 324 20.98 13.44 -17.98
C GLU A 324 21.16 12.88 -19.41
N TYR A 325 20.64 11.66 -19.69
CA TYR A 325 20.68 11.06 -21.04
C TYR A 325 19.76 11.73 -22.06
N ILE A 326 18.93 12.69 -21.64
CA ILE A 326 17.98 13.39 -22.51
C ILE A 326 18.10 14.92 -22.37
N GLU A 327 19.28 15.42 -21.99
CA GLU A 327 19.51 16.86 -21.81
C GLU A 327 19.30 17.68 -23.10
N ASP A 328 19.45 17.03 -24.25
CA ASP A 328 19.20 17.58 -25.59
C ASP A 328 17.72 17.86 -25.90
N LEU A 329 16.79 17.28 -25.13
CA LEU A 329 15.36 17.45 -25.32
C LEU A 329 14.77 18.58 -24.46
N PRO A 330 13.64 19.19 -24.86
CA PRO A 330 12.92 20.13 -24.03
C PRO A 330 12.13 19.37 -22.96
N TRP A 331 12.42 19.62 -21.70
CA TRP A 331 11.69 19.11 -20.53
C TRP A 331 11.94 19.98 -19.29
N GLN A 332 11.03 19.92 -18.36
CA GLN A 332 11.15 20.47 -17.00
C GLN A 332 10.79 19.38 -16.00
N ALA A 333 11.29 19.46 -14.76
CA ALA A 333 11.00 18.46 -13.73
C ALA A 333 10.83 19.09 -12.35
N ILE A 334 9.82 18.62 -11.61
CA ILE A 334 9.64 18.91 -10.18
C ILE A 334 9.66 17.57 -9.44
N ILE A 335 10.56 17.43 -8.48
CA ILE A 335 10.79 16.22 -7.70
C ILE A 335 10.37 16.50 -6.26
N LEU A 336 9.42 15.73 -5.73
CA LEU A 336 8.90 15.87 -4.38
C LEU A 336 9.13 14.60 -3.57
N GLY A 337 9.73 14.75 -2.40
CA GLY A 337 9.86 13.66 -1.45
C GLY A 337 10.97 13.88 -0.43
N THR A 338 11.06 12.97 0.52
CA THR A 338 12.12 12.94 1.53
C THR A 338 12.44 11.50 1.93
N GLY A 339 13.60 11.25 2.53
CA GLY A 339 13.98 9.92 3.02
C GLY A 339 15.48 9.70 3.11
N ASN A 340 16.07 8.99 2.16
CA ASN A 340 17.50 8.70 2.16
C ASN A 340 18.33 9.94 1.79
N PRO A 341 19.23 10.42 2.68
CA PRO A 341 19.99 11.66 2.45
C PRO A 341 20.84 11.66 1.16
N ILE A 342 21.30 10.49 0.72
CA ILE A 342 22.09 10.38 -0.51
C ILE A 342 21.21 10.66 -1.71
N ILE A 343 19.98 10.14 -1.72
CA ILE A 343 19.02 10.34 -2.82
C ILE A 343 18.52 11.79 -2.82
N GLU A 344 18.25 12.36 -1.64
CA GLU A 344 17.90 13.78 -1.49
C GLU A 344 18.97 14.69 -2.09
N LYS A 345 20.24 14.40 -1.73
CA LYS A 345 21.36 15.15 -2.27
C LYS A 345 21.49 15.01 -3.79
N MET A 346 21.28 13.82 -4.35
CA MET A 346 21.30 13.61 -5.80
C MET A 346 20.25 14.48 -6.51
N ALA A 347 19.03 14.60 -5.94
CA ALA A 347 17.98 15.44 -6.50
C ALA A 347 18.36 16.94 -6.45
N GLN A 348 18.91 17.40 -5.32
CA GLN A 348 19.39 18.77 -5.16
C GLN A 348 20.59 19.09 -6.09
N ASP A 349 21.48 18.14 -6.30
CA ASP A 349 22.63 18.32 -7.19
C ASP A 349 22.18 18.38 -8.66
N LEU A 350 21.16 17.61 -9.06
CA LEU A 350 20.55 17.70 -10.39
C LEU A 350 19.93 19.10 -10.64
N GLU A 351 19.28 19.70 -9.63
CA GLU A 351 18.75 21.07 -9.73
C GLU A 351 19.86 22.09 -9.97
N LYS A 352 21.02 21.94 -9.31
CA LYS A 352 22.18 22.82 -9.54
C LYS A 352 22.74 22.69 -10.97
N VAL A 353 22.71 21.48 -11.53
CA VAL A 353 23.14 21.24 -12.91
C VAL A 353 22.17 21.82 -13.92
N TYR A 354 20.85 21.75 -13.63
CA TYR A 354 19.79 22.22 -14.53
C TYR A 354 18.91 23.29 -13.86
N PRO A 355 19.44 24.45 -13.44
CA PRO A 355 18.73 25.43 -12.60
C PRO A 355 17.50 26.06 -13.27
N ASN A 356 17.41 26.01 -14.60
CA ASN A 356 16.25 26.52 -15.35
C ASN A 356 15.22 25.44 -15.69
N ARG A 357 15.44 24.18 -15.26
CA ARG A 357 14.59 23.02 -15.64
C ARG A 357 14.16 22.17 -14.48
N VAL A 358 14.92 22.10 -13.38
CA VAL A 358 14.69 21.16 -12.28
C VAL A 358 14.40 21.93 -10.99
N ARG A 359 13.46 21.40 -10.21
CA ARG A 359 13.20 21.78 -8.82
C ARG A 359 13.10 20.54 -7.94
N SER A 360 13.77 20.60 -6.78
CA SER A 360 13.81 19.52 -5.80
C SER A 360 13.19 20.00 -4.50
N VAL A 361 12.05 19.46 -4.14
CA VAL A 361 11.32 19.78 -2.90
C VAL A 361 11.51 18.61 -1.93
N ILE A 362 12.39 18.83 -0.94
CA ILE A 362 12.79 17.78 0.01
C ILE A 362 11.91 17.88 1.27
N GLU A 363 10.68 17.45 1.13
CA GLU A 363 9.70 17.42 2.22
C GLU A 363 8.53 16.49 1.92
N PHE A 364 7.72 16.20 2.93
CA PHE A 364 6.38 15.65 2.76
C PHE A 364 5.39 16.81 2.58
N ASN A 365 4.77 16.90 1.41
CA ASN A 365 3.82 17.97 1.11
C ASN A 365 2.63 17.42 0.31
N ASN A 366 1.53 17.12 1.03
CA ASN A 366 0.33 16.56 0.42
C ASN A 366 -0.32 17.52 -0.58
N LYS A 367 -0.41 18.81 -0.26
CA LYS A 367 -0.99 19.82 -1.17
C LYS A 367 -0.23 19.89 -2.48
N LEU A 368 1.10 19.94 -2.41
CA LEU A 368 1.94 19.97 -3.60
C LEU A 368 1.82 18.68 -4.40
N ALA A 369 1.66 17.52 -3.75
CA ALA A 369 1.45 16.26 -4.45
C ALA A 369 0.19 16.30 -5.33
N HIS A 370 -0.96 16.79 -4.82
CA HIS A 370 -2.18 16.99 -5.59
C HIS A 370 -1.96 17.92 -6.79
N GLN A 371 -1.28 19.04 -6.57
CA GLN A 371 -0.96 20.01 -7.62
C GLN A 371 -0.06 19.40 -8.71
N LEU A 372 0.94 18.60 -8.33
CA LEU A 372 1.83 17.91 -9.25
C LEU A 372 1.09 16.86 -10.08
N TYR A 373 0.21 16.05 -9.48
CA TYR A 373 -0.64 15.11 -10.24
C TYR A 373 -1.53 15.85 -11.24
N ALA A 374 -2.08 17.01 -10.85
CA ALA A 374 -2.95 17.79 -11.69
C ALA A 374 -2.21 18.55 -12.81
N GLY A 375 -0.99 19.05 -12.57
CA GLY A 375 -0.28 19.92 -13.49
C GLY A 375 0.81 19.26 -14.32
N ALA A 376 1.50 18.22 -13.81
CA ALA A 376 2.58 17.58 -14.56
C ALA A 376 2.05 16.72 -15.72
N ASP A 377 2.79 16.64 -16.81
CA ASP A 377 2.43 15.86 -17.99
C ASP A 377 2.84 14.39 -17.86
N ILE A 378 4.01 14.15 -17.27
CA ILE A 378 4.63 12.82 -17.16
C ILE A 378 4.98 12.55 -15.70
N PHE A 379 4.58 11.39 -15.20
CA PHE A 379 4.93 10.90 -13.87
C PHE A 379 6.01 9.81 -13.97
N MET A 380 7.13 10.01 -13.30
CA MET A 380 8.26 9.08 -13.32
C MET A 380 8.18 8.10 -12.14
N MET A 381 8.11 6.79 -12.43
CA MET A 381 7.98 5.74 -11.41
C MET A 381 8.93 4.56 -11.70
N PRO A 382 10.27 4.77 -11.60
CA PRO A 382 11.28 3.79 -11.94
C PRO A 382 11.56 2.76 -10.84
N SER A 383 10.55 2.35 -10.10
CA SER A 383 10.66 1.49 -8.93
C SER A 383 11.41 0.18 -9.23
N ARG A 384 12.33 -0.23 -8.36
CA ARG A 384 13.01 -1.53 -8.44
C ARG A 384 12.05 -2.67 -8.19
N TYR A 385 11.11 -2.48 -7.30
CA TYR A 385 9.93 -3.33 -7.12
C TYR A 385 8.78 -2.49 -6.56
N GLU A 386 7.54 -2.83 -6.94
CA GLU A 386 6.34 -2.10 -6.53
C GLU A 386 5.18 -3.08 -6.36
N PRO A 387 4.93 -3.60 -5.16
CA PRO A 387 3.91 -4.63 -4.92
C PRO A 387 2.53 -4.28 -5.51
N CYS A 388 2.07 -3.06 -5.31
CA CYS A 388 0.86 -2.53 -5.92
C CYS A 388 1.10 -1.14 -6.53
N GLY A 389 1.51 -0.18 -5.72
CA GLY A 389 1.54 1.24 -6.04
C GLY A 389 0.13 1.86 -6.04
N LEU A 390 0.05 3.10 -5.57
CA LEU A 390 -1.15 3.94 -5.65
C LEU A 390 -0.90 5.13 -6.59
N SER A 391 0.32 5.66 -6.59
CA SER A 391 0.68 6.87 -7.33
C SER A 391 0.40 6.79 -8.82
N GLN A 392 0.57 5.63 -9.48
CA GLN A 392 0.23 5.48 -10.90
C GLN A 392 -1.27 5.53 -11.15
N MET A 393 -2.09 5.04 -10.21
CA MET A 393 -3.55 5.11 -10.32
C MET A 393 -4.02 6.55 -10.15
N ILE A 394 -3.51 7.27 -9.15
CA ILE A 394 -3.75 8.69 -8.94
C ILE A 394 -3.31 9.48 -10.18
N THR A 395 -2.09 9.23 -10.66
CA THR A 395 -1.50 9.86 -11.85
C THR A 395 -2.44 9.74 -13.05
N MET A 396 -2.90 8.53 -13.37
CA MET A 396 -3.81 8.30 -14.50
C MET A 396 -5.16 8.99 -14.28
N ARG A 397 -5.70 8.97 -13.05
CA ARG A 397 -6.96 9.63 -12.73
C ARG A 397 -6.90 11.16 -12.91
N TYR A 398 -5.72 11.76 -12.69
CA TYR A 398 -5.46 13.19 -12.91
C TYR A 398 -4.97 13.50 -14.33
N GLY A 399 -4.98 12.54 -15.26
CA GLY A 399 -4.55 12.74 -16.64
C GLY A 399 -3.06 13.05 -16.80
N CYS A 400 -2.25 12.78 -15.79
CA CYS A 400 -0.80 12.71 -15.91
C CYS A 400 -0.42 11.32 -16.43
N VAL A 401 0.59 11.19 -17.30
CA VAL A 401 0.92 9.93 -17.95
C VAL A 401 2.09 9.24 -17.26
N PRO A 402 1.91 8.04 -16.69
CA PRO A 402 2.99 7.36 -16.00
C PRO A 402 4.01 6.75 -16.96
N ILE A 403 5.29 6.86 -16.59
CA ILE A 403 6.41 6.07 -17.12
C ILE A 403 6.95 5.24 -15.96
N ALA A 404 6.75 3.94 -16.01
CA ALA A 404 7.03 3.06 -14.89
C ALA A 404 7.84 1.83 -15.28
N ARG A 405 8.58 1.26 -14.31
CA ARG A 405 9.16 -0.07 -14.52
C ARG A 405 8.05 -1.12 -14.54
N ALA A 406 8.19 -2.11 -15.41
CA ALA A 406 7.28 -3.24 -15.50
C ALA A 406 7.53 -4.20 -14.32
N THR A 407 6.94 -3.91 -13.15
CA THR A 407 7.04 -4.73 -11.93
C THR A 407 5.76 -4.62 -11.11
N GLY A 408 5.38 -5.69 -10.44
CA GLY A 408 4.23 -5.77 -9.53
C GLY A 408 2.96 -5.14 -10.07
N GLY A 409 2.28 -4.34 -9.25
CA GLY A 409 1.02 -3.69 -9.61
C GLY A 409 1.13 -2.67 -10.76
N LEU A 410 2.33 -2.21 -11.12
CA LEU A 410 2.52 -1.32 -12.27
C LEU A 410 2.19 -2.04 -13.58
N VAL A 411 2.50 -3.34 -13.68
CA VAL A 411 2.12 -4.18 -14.84
C VAL A 411 0.62 -4.39 -14.90
N ASP A 412 -0.03 -4.52 -13.77
CA ASP A 412 -1.46 -4.79 -13.68
C ASP A 412 -2.34 -3.55 -13.93
N THR A 413 -1.78 -2.35 -13.72
CA THR A 413 -2.52 -1.08 -13.77
C THR A 413 -2.22 -0.26 -15.01
N ILE A 414 -1.00 -0.32 -15.56
CA ILE A 414 -0.58 0.48 -16.70
C ILE A 414 -0.61 -0.36 -17.98
N GLN A 415 -1.42 0.05 -18.93
CA GLN A 415 -1.41 -0.51 -20.30
C GLN A 415 -0.35 0.21 -21.12
N HIS A 416 0.68 -0.55 -21.56
CA HIS A 416 1.79 0.04 -22.32
C HIS A 416 1.34 0.62 -23.66
N VAL A 417 1.71 1.88 -23.92
CA VAL A 417 1.49 2.53 -25.23
C VAL A 417 2.36 1.87 -26.29
N SER A 418 1.76 1.15 -27.23
CA SER A 418 2.42 0.50 -28.35
C SER A 418 2.15 1.23 -29.66
N HIS A 419 2.94 0.92 -30.71
CA HIS A 419 2.72 1.47 -32.05
C HIS A 419 1.49 0.89 -32.75
N GLN A 420 0.99 -0.27 -32.30
CA GLN A 420 -0.02 -1.06 -32.98
C GLN A 420 -1.45 -0.89 -32.46
N VAL A 421 -1.64 -0.22 -31.30
CA VAL A 421 -2.96 -0.14 -30.65
C VAL A 421 -3.28 1.31 -30.31
N ASN A 422 -4.45 1.78 -30.72
CA ASN A 422 -5.06 3.03 -30.22
C ASN A 422 -5.52 2.87 -28.74
N GLY A 423 -4.69 2.27 -27.93
CA GLY A 423 -4.91 1.99 -26.53
C GLY A 423 -3.59 2.17 -25.80
N GLY A 424 -3.69 2.34 -24.50
CA GLY A 424 -2.52 2.53 -23.63
C GLY A 424 -2.76 3.69 -22.72
N THR A 425 -2.26 3.56 -21.49
CA THR A 425 -2.46 4.52 -20.41
C THR A 425 -1.16 5.08 -19.90
N GLY A 426 -0.02 4.54 -20.36
CA GLY A 426 1.31 4.94 -19.94
C GLY A 426 2.41 4.11 -20.62
N TYR A 427 3.61 4.25 -20.11
CA TYR A 427 4.79 3.61 -20.70
C TYR A 427 5.45 2.70 -19.67
N LEU A 428 5.74 1.46 -20.06
CA LEU A 428 6.48 0.51 -19.24
C LEU A 428 7.87 0.25 -19.83
N PHE A 429 8.89 0.19 -18.97
CA PHE A 429 10.22 -0.27 -19.28
C PHE A 429 10.61 -1.45 -18.40
N THR A 430 11.52 -2.32 -18.84
CA THR A 430 11.74 -3.62 -18.17
C THR A 430 12.92 -3.61 -17.19
N ARG A 431 14.10 -3.14 -17.64
CA ARG A 431 15.33 -3.22 -16.84
C ARG A 431 15.54 -1.94 -16.02
N PRO A 432 15.93 -2.02 -14.73
CA PRO A 432 16.10 -0.84 -13.87
C PRO A 432 17.41 -0.11 -14.15
N TYR A 433 17.63 0.29 -15.39
CA TYR A 433 18.80 1.04 -15.81
C TYR A 433 18.41 2.44 -16.30
N PRO A 434 19.19 3.49 -15.95
CA PRO A 434 18.95 4.87 -16.41
C PRO A 434 18.80 5.01 -17.91
N SER A 435 19.62 4.32 -18.70
CA SER A 435 19.57 4.34 -20.15
C SER A 435 18.26 3.76 -20.71
N VAL A 436 17.74 2.69 -20.12
CA VAL A 436 16.46 2.07 -20.54
C VAL A 436 15.28 2.96 -20.20
N PHE A 437 15.30 3.56 -19.01
CA PHE A 437 14.32 4.57 -18.61
C PHE A 437 14.35 5.76 -19.55
N ALA A 438 15.53 6.31 -19.84
CA ALA A 438 15.73 7.45 -20.76
C ALA A 438 15.18 7.19 -22.18
N LEU A 439 15.40 6.00 -22.74
CA LEU A 439 14.83 5.61 -24.04
C LEU A 439 13.30 5.63 -24.02
N THR A 440 12.71 5.17 -22.92
CA THR A 440 11.25 5.18 -22.77
C THR A 440 10.73 6.61 -22.61
N LEU A 441 11.44 7.44 -21.84
CA LEU A 441 11.10 8.84 -21.65
C LEU A 441 11.23 9.64 -22.95
N LYS A 442 12.29 9.42 -23.75
CA LYS A 442 12.44 10.02 -25.13
C LYS A 442 11.22 9.73 -25.99
N ARG A 443 10.73 8.48 -25.96
CA ARG A 443 9.53 8.10 -26.72
C ARG A 443 8.27 8.81 -26.21
N ALA A 444 8.10 8.92 -24.88
CA ALA A 444 6.97 9.62 -24.30
C ALA A 444 6.97 11.12 -24.64
N ILE A 445 8.14 11.79 -24.56
CA ILE A 445 8.32 13.20 -24.95
C ILE A 445 7.99 13.38 -26.45
N LYS A 446 8.42 12.48 -27.33
CA LYS A 446 8.04 12.53 -28.74
C LYS A 446 6.53 12.40 -28.93
N HIS A 447 5.87 11.51 -28.19
CA HIS A 447 4.40 11.37 -28.27
C HIS A 447 3.65 12.55 -27.64
N PHE A 448 4.25 13.26 -26.68
CA PHE A 448 3.70 14.48 -26.09
C PHE A 448 3.55 15.60 -27.13
N GLN A 449 4.42 15.66 -28.15
CA GLN A 449 4.31 16.63 -29.25
C GLN A 449 3.11 16.36 -30.16
N ASP A 450 2.62 15.11 -30.25
CA ASP A 450 1.36 14.78 -30.91
C ASP A 450 0.21 14.93 -29.91
N LYS A 451 -0.37 16.13 -29.88
CA LYS A 451 -1.42 16.49 -28.90
C LYS A 451 -2.67 15.60 -28.99
N LYS A 452 -3.00 15.09 -30.17
CA LYS A 452 -4.15 14.17 -30.35
C LYS A 452 -3.87 12.82 -29.70
N LYS A 453 -2.69 12.27 -29.97
CA LYS A 453 -2.24 11.01 -29.37
C LYS A 453 -2.11 11.13 -27.84
N TRP A 454 -1.52 12.23 -27.36
CA TRP A 454 -1.34 12.47 -25.93
C TRP A 454 -2.66 12.54 -25.19
N LYS A 455 -3.62 13.31 -25.70
CA LYS A 455 -4.99 13.38 -25.15
C LYS A 455 -5.67 12.01 -25.13
N GLY A 456 -5.44 11.17 -26.14
CA GLY A 456 -5.96 9.79 -26.15
C GLY A 456 -5.41 8.95 -25.01
N ILE A 457 -4.11 9.03 -24.72
CA ILE A 457 -3.48 8.33 -23.57
C ILE A 457 -4.05 8.82 -22.23
N GLN A 458 -4.16 10.15 -22.08
CA GLN A 458 -4.73 10.77 -20.88
C GLN A 458 -6.18 10.33 -20.67
N HIS A 459 -7.00 10.39 -21.73
CA HIS A 459 -8.40 9.95 -21.68
C HIS A 459 -8.52 8.47 -21.27
N ASN A 460 -7.69 7.60 -21.85
CA ASN A 460 -7.69 6.18 -21.51
C ASN A 460 -7.36 5.96 -20.02
N GLY A 461 -6.34 6.64 -19.50
CA GLY A 461 -5.95 6.56 -18.09
C GLY A 461 -7.05 7.04 -17.14
N MET A 462 -7.63 8.21 -17.43
CA MET A 462 -8.69 8.81 -16.62
C MET A 462 -10.00 7.99 -16.61
N SER A 463 -10.21 7.17 -17.65
CA SER A 463 -11.42 6.34 -17.78
C SER A 463 -11.33 5.00 -17.05
N ILE A 464 -10.18 4.65 -16.47
CA ILE A 464 -10.05 3.41 -15.70
C ILE A 464 -10.68 3.61 -14.32
N ASP A 465 -11.53 2.66 -13.98
CA ASP A 465 -12.09 2.59 -12.63
C ASP A 465 -11.14 1.81 -11.70
N PHE A 466 -10.48 2.53 -10.80
CA PHE A 466 -9.61 2.01 -9.73
C PHE A 466 -10.29 2.04 -8.36
N SER A 467 -11.60 2.17 -8.28
CA SER A 467 -12.31 2.25 -7.01
C SER A 467 -12.09 1.02 -6.11
N TRP A 468 -12.22 1.21 -4.81
CA TRP A 468 -12.17 0.14 -3.83
C TRP A 468 -13.28 -0.90 -4.01
N GLU A 469 -14.40 -0.52 -4.58
CA GLU A 469 -15.55 -1.41 -4.86
C GLU A 469 -15.15 -2.60 -5.73
N LYS A 470 -14.32 -2.39 -6.75
CA LYS A 470 -13.79 -3.49 -7.58
C LYS A 470 -12.93 -4.48 -6.80
N SER A 471 -12.09 -3.97 -5.90
CA SER A 471 -11.24 -4.79 -5.06
C SER A 471 -12.07 -5.52 -4.01
N ALA A 472 -13.02 -4.82 -3.37
CA ALA A 472 -13.94 -5.37 -2.39
C ALA A 472 -14.74 -6.58 -2.91
N GLN A 473 -15.26 -6.50 -4.13
CA GLN A 473 -15.98 -7.63 -4.76
C GLN A 473 -15.11 -8.88 -4.88
N LYS A 474 -13.81 -8.73 -5.18
CA LYS A 474 -12.85 -9.85 -5.25
C LYS A 474 -12.58 -10.44 -3.86
N TYR A 475 -12.43 -9.59 -2.82
CA TYR A 475 -12.28 -10.05 -1.43
C TYR A 475 -13.52 -10.78 -0.94
N ILE A 476 -14.73 -10.27 -1.21
CA ILE A 476 -15.99 -10.95 -0.88
C ILE A 476 -16.05 -12.35 -1.53
N LYS A 477 -15.56 -12.49 -2.76
CA LYS A 477 -15.47 -13.81 -3.42
C LYS A 477 -14.51 -14.74 -2.67
N VAL A 478 -13.34 -14.24 -2.30
CA VAL A 478 -12.35 -15.03 -1.51
C VAL A 478 -12.95 -15.45 -0.18
N TYR A 479 -13.65 -14.56 0.52
CA TYR A 479 -14.31 -14.89 1.78
C TYR A 479 -15.37 -16.00 1.61
N LYS A 480 -16.21 -15.89 0.58
CA LYS A 480 -17.21 -16.92 0.27
C LYS A 480 -16.57 -18.27 -0.04
N ASP A 481 -15.46 -18.29 -0.72
CA ASP A 481 -14.74 -19.53 -1.08
C ASP A 481 -14.05 -20.16 0.13
N LEU A 482 -13.65 -19.37 1.14
CA LEU A 482 -13.03 -19.85 2.37
C LEU A 482 -14.03 -20.47 3.35
N VAL A 483 -15.27 -20.01 3.40
CA VAL A 483 -16.29 -20.44 4.37
C VAL A 483 -17.25 -21.50 3.83
N LYS A 484 -17.07 -21.93 2.57
CA LYS A 484 -17.75 -23.11 2.00
C LYS A 484 -17.19 -24.40 2.60
#